data_79bb8e13de9c3fdce47716abb6cac99c
#
_entry.id   79bb8e13de9c3fdce47716abb6cac99c
#
_cell.length_a   1.000
_cell.length_b   1.000
_cell.length_c   1.000
_cell.angle_alpha   90.00
_cell.angle_beta   90.00
_cell.angle_gamma   90.00
#
_symmetry.space_group_name_H-M   'P 1'
#
loop_
_entity.id
_entity.type
_entity.pdbx_description
1 polymer ?
#
loop_
_entity_poly.entity_id
_entity_poly.type
_entity_poly.pdbx_seq_one_letter_code
_entity_poly.pdbx_strand_id
1 'polypeptide(L)'
;MDREERPDVDRVYMTFVQATTGSGGWPMSVWLTPDLKPFYGGTYFPPESKFGRPGFVDILQEIARAWKAERGKVVESAEALTSRLRSIEQAAPSADVPGVAALEKTVQQFRAAFDPRNGGFGDAPKFPRPSELLFLLREHARAGAPEAAAMVLRTLRAMALGGMRDHTGGGFHRYSVDGSWRVPHFEKMLYDQAQLVLAFVEAAQVSGDPFYVEVDRKSTRLNSSHPRLSRMPSSA
;
A
#
# COMPACT_ATOMS: atom_id res chain seq x y z
N MET A 1 -6.38 -18.39 0.29
CA MET A 1 -5.71 -18.08 -1.00
C MET A 1 -4.51 -17.19 -0.67
N ASP A 2 -3.35 -17.55 -1.18
CA ASP A 2 -2.15 -16.74 -1.07
C ASP A 2 -2.14 -15.70 -2.22
N ARG A 3 -2.03 -14.42 -1.86
CA ARG A 3 -2.00 -13.32 -2.85
C ARG A 3 -0.70 -13.27 -3.65
N GLU A 4 0.38 -13.80 -3.11
CA GLU A 4 1.67 -13.84 -3.80
C GLU A 4 1.66 -14.90 -4.92
N GLU A 5 0.91 -16.00 -4.72
CA GLU A 5 0.72 -17.05 -5.73
C GLU A 5 -0.38 -16.69 -6.75
N ARG A 6 -1.45 -16.02 -6.29
CA ARG A 6 -2.63 -15.68 -7.12
C ARG A 6 -3.00 -14.20 -7.02
N PRO A 7 -2.11 -13.30 -7.47
CA PRO A 7 -2.37 -11.86 -7.46
C PRO A 7 -3.55 -11.45 -8.38
N ASP A 8 -3.82 -12.24 -9.39
CA ASP A 8 -4.97 -12.07 -10.29
C ASP A 8 -6.30 -12.16 -9.53
N VAL A 9 -6.46 -13.19 -8.72
CA VAL A 9 -7.66 -13.43 -7.89
C VAL A 9 -7.76 -12.37 -6.77
N ASP A 10 -6.64 -12.09 -6.10
CA ASP A 10 -6.58 -11.05 -5.06
C ASP A 10 -7.06 -9.70 -5.60
N ARG A 11 -6.59 -9.30 -6.76
CA ARG A 11 -6.96 -8.04 -7.41
C ARG A 11 -8.46 -7.92 -7.66
N VAL A 12 -9.09 -8.97 -8.16
CA VAL A 12 -10.54 -8.98 -8.45
C VAL A 12 -11.33 -8.70 -7.18
N TYR A 13 -11.07 -9.45 -6.11
CA TYR A 13 -11.81 -9.29 -4.86
C TYR A 13 -11.40 -8.06 -4.05
N MET A 14 -10.17 -7.59 -4.18
CA MET A 14 -9.75 -6.30 -3.63
C MET A 14 -10.52 -5.14 -4.29
N THR A 15 -10.70 -5.18 -5.61
CA THR A 15 -11.51 -4.18 -6.32
C THR A 15 -12.95 -4.16 -5.80
N PHE A 16 -13.53 -5.35 -5.56
CA PHE A 16 -14.86 -5.46 -4.94
C PHE A 16 -14.90 -4.81 -3.53
N VAL A 17 -13.93 -5.15 -2.67
CA VAL A 17 -13.89 -4.61 -1.31
C VAL A 17 -13.73 -3.10 -1.34
N GLN A 18 -12.81 -2.56 -2.15
CA GLN A 18 -12.63 -1.11 -2.32
C GLN A 18 -13.89 -0.40 -2.82
N ALA A 19 -14.58 -0.97 -3.81
CA ALA A 19 -15.78 -0.39 -4.37
C ALA A 19 -16.98 -0.38 -3.39
N THR A 20 -17.01 -1.34 -2.46
CA THR A 20 -18.13 -1.49 -1.51
C THR A 20 -17.87 -0.84 -0.16
N THR A 21 -16.63 -0.76 0.30
CA THR A 21 -16.27 -0.23 1.62
C THR A 21 -15.56 1.12 1.57
N GLY A 22 -15.15 1.57 0.37
CA GLY A 22 -14.36 2.80 0.18
C GLY A 22 -12.86 2.65 0.50
N SER A 23 -12.42 1.50 1.01
CA SER A 23 -11.02 1.22 1.33
C SER A 23 -10.70 -0.25 1.10
N GLY A 24 -9.40 -0.56 0.95
CA GLY A 24 -8.91 -1.93 0.80
C GLY A 24 -7.72 -2.21 1.71
N GLY A 25 -7.35 -3.48 1.81
CA GLY A 25 -6.20 -3.92 2.62
C GLY A 25 -6.32 -5.38 3.02
N TRP A 26 -5.31 -5.87 3.71
CA TRP A 26 -5.26 -7.23 4.25
C TRP A 26 -5.15 -7.20 5.77
N PRO A 27 -5.68 -8.23 6.46
CA PRO A 27 -6.34 -9.42 5.92
C PRO A 27 -7.65 -9.07 5.20
N MET A 28 -7.98 -9.80 4.14
CA MET A 28 -9.21 -9.63 3.37
C MET A 28 -10.07 -10.88 3.44
N SER A 29 -11.36 -10.68 3.74
CA SER A 29 -12.37 -11.75 3.72
C SER A 29 -13.48 -11.37 2.77
N VAL A 30 -13.84 -12.29 1.86
CA VAL A 30 -14.91 -12.09 0.89
C VAL A 30 -15.78 -13.34 0.83
N TRP A 31 -17.10 -13.15 0.88
CA TRP A 31 -18.07 -14.22 0.75
C TRP A 31 -18.64 -14.22 -0.66
N LEU A 32 -18.66 -15.42 -1.23
CA LEU A 32 -18.97 -15.64 -2.64
C LEU A 32 -20.19 -16.56 -2.78
N THR A 33 -20.94 -16.36 -3.85
CA THR A 33 -21.89 -17.37 -4.30
C THR A 33 -21.13 -18.59 -4.87
N PRO A 34 -21.79 -19.74 -5.11
CA PRO A 34 -21.16 -20.89 -5.78
C PRO A 34 -20.56 -20.54 -7.15
N ASP A 35 -21.07 -19.50 -7.82
CA ASP A 35 -20.57 -19.00 -9.10
C ASP A 35 -19.45 -17.97 -8.94
N LEU A 36 -18.83 -17.91 -7.76
CA LEU A 36 -17.71 -17.03 -7.41
C LEU A 36 -18.03 -15.51 -7.48
N LYS A 37 -19.31 -15.14 -7.44
CA LYS A 37 -19.74 -13.74 -7.40
C LYS A 37 -19.72 -13.22 -5.98
N PRO A 38 -19.02 -12.11 -5.67
CA PRO A 38 -18.94 -11.59 -4.33
C PRO A 38 -20.24 -10.86 -3.92
N PHE A 39 -20.69 -11.08 -2.69
CA PHE A 39 -21.86 -10.41 -2.13
C PHE A 39 -21.60 -9.69 -0.80
N TYR A 40 -20.54 -10.06 -0.08
CA TYR A 40 -20.10 -9.39 1.14
C TYR A 40 -18.59 -9.50 1.29
N GLY A 41 -17.96 -8.48 1.89
CA GLY A 41 -16.53 -8.51 2.12
C GLY A 41 -16.03 -7.31 2.92
N GLY A 42 -14.80 -7.43 3.36
CA GLY A 42 -14.11 -6.38 4.11
C GLY A 42 -12.67 -6.80 4.42
N THR A 43 -11.96 -5.94 5.13
CA THR A 43 -10.58 -6.18 5.50
C THR A 43 -10.51 -6.96 6.81
N TYR A 44 -10.32 -6.30 7.93
CA TYR A 44 -10.22 -6.95 9.23
C TYR A 44 -11.56 -6.97 9.96
N PHE A 45 -11.94 -8.14 10.46
CA PHE A 45 -13.06 -8.33 11.37
C PHE A 45 -12.54 -8.82 12.72
N PRO A 46 -12.87 -8.15 13.85
CA PRO A 46 -12.48 -8.61 15.17
C PRO A 46 -13.19 -9.93 15.51
N PRO A 47 -12.62 -10.78 16.40
CA PRO A 47 -13.28 -12.02 16.83
C PRO A 47 -14.68 -11.78 17.43
N GLU A 48 -14.81 -10.73 18.23
CA GLU A 48 -16.03 -10.29 18.87
C GLU A 48 -16.37 -8.86 18.48
N SER A 49 -17.66 -8.50 18.52
CA SER A 49 -18.11 -7.13 18.22
C SER A 49 -17.50 -6.12 19.19
N LYS A 50 -16.74 -5.15 18.64
CA LYS A 50 -16.03 -4.10 19.39
C LYS A 50 -16.00 -2.78 18.61
N PHE A 51 -16.10 -1.67 19.35
CA PHE A 51 -15.97 -0.31 18.80
C PHE A 51 -16.88 -0.03 17.58
N GLY A 52 -18.11 -0.55 17.61
CA GLY A 52 -19.06 -0.37 16.51
C GLY A 52 -18.80 -1.23 15.27
N ARG A 53 -17.83 -2.16 15.34
CA ARG A 53 -17.54 -3.13 14.27
C ARG A 53 -18.13 -4.48 14.65
N PRO A 54 -18.84 -5.17 13.74
CA PRO A 54 -19.36 -6.50 14.00
C PRO A 54 -18.24 -7.52 14.15
N GLY A 55 -18.41 -8.48 15.04
CA GLY A 55 -17.52 -9.62 15.23
C GLY A 55 -17.58 -10.59 14.04
N PHE A 56 -16.49 -11.30 13.79
CA PHE A 56 -16.43 -12.28 12.69
C PHE A 56 -17.48 -13.39 12.84
N VAL A 57 -17.72 -13.85 14.05
CA VAL A 57 -18.75 -14.88 14.33
C VAL A 57 -20.14 -14.36 14.01
N ASP A 58 -20.45 -13.11 14.40
CA ASP A 58 -21.74 -12.48 14.13
C ASP A 58 -22.00 -12.36 12.64
N ILE A 59 -20.96 -11.96 11.89
CA ILE A 59 -21.04 -11.87 10.42
C ILE A 59 -21.31 -13.24 9.80
N LEU A 60 -20.64 -14.31 10.25
CA LEU A 60 -20.87 -15.66 9.75
C LEU A 60 -22.31 -16.12 10.00
N GLN A 61 -22.85 -15.84 11.19
CA GLN A 61 -24.23 -16.19 11.53
C GLN A 61 -25.25 -15.43 10.66
N GLU A 62 -25.05 -14.13 10.47
CA GLU A 62 -25.91 -13.32 9.62
C GLU A 62 -25.88 -13.76 8.14
N ILE A 63 -24.69 -14.04 7.62
CA ILE A 63 -24.54 -14.58 6.26
C ILE A 63 -25.22 -15.94 6.12
N ALA A 64 -25.04 -16.83 7.09
CA ALA A 64 -25.69 -18.14 7.07
C ALA A 64 -27.22 -18.03 7.14
N ARG A 65 -27.73 -17.09 7.94
CA ARG A 65 -29.16 -16.79 8.04
C ARG A 65 -29.70 -16.24 6.72
N ALA A 66 -29.05 -15.22 6.15
CA ALA A 66 -29.44 -14.62 4.89
C ALA A 66 -29.41 -15.64 3.72
N TRP A 67 -28.39 -16.49 3.68
CA TRP A 67 -28.28 -17.54 2.69
C TRP A 67 -29.38 -18.57 2.76
N LYS A 68 -29.85 -18.92 3.96
CA LYS A 68 -30.97 -19.88 4.17
C LYS A 68 -32.32 -19.25 3.90
N ALA A 69 -32.55 -18.04 4.37
CA ALA A 69 -33.87 -17.39 4.36
C ALA A 69 -34.13 -16.59 3.08
N GLU A 70 -33.09 -15.96 2.51
CA GLU A 70 -33.22 -14.95 1.45
C GLU A 70 -32.20 -15.16 0.29
N ARG A 71 -31.89 -16.43 0.00
CA ARG A 71 -30.87 -16.78 -1.02
C ARG A 71 -31.05 -16.05 -2.35
N GLY A 72 -32.30 -15.89 -2.82
CA GLY A 72 -32.60 -15.19 -4.07
C GLY A 72 -32.07 -13.75 -4.06
N LYS A 73 -32.31 -13.01 -2.98
CA LYS A 73 -31.84 -11.64 -2.84
C LYS A 73 -30.31 -11.54 -2.76
N VAL A 74 -29.66 -12.51 -2.08
CA VAL A 74 -28.20 -12.56 -1.99
C VAL A 74 -27.58 -12.78 -3.37
N VAL A 75 -28.15 -13.69 -4.17
CA VAL A 75 -27.67 -13.97 -5.54
C VAL A 75 -27.91 -12.77 -6.44
N GLU A 76 -29.08 -12.15 -6.40
CA GLU A 76 -29.40 -10.95 -7.18
C GLU A 76 -28.44 -9.79 -6.85
N SER A 77 -28.18 -9.55 -5.55
CA SER A 77 -27.22 -8.54 -5.10
C SER A 77 -25.81 -8.83 -5.62
N ALA A 78 -25.36 -10.10 -5.57
CA ALA A 78 -24.06 -10.52 -6.09
C ALA A 78 -23.95 -10.28 -7.61
N GLU A 79 -25.02 -10.51 -8.36
CA GLU A 79 -25.06 -10.26 -9.80
C GLU A 79 -25.00 -8.78 -10.13
N ALA A 80 -25.77 -7.96 -9.44
CA ALA A 80 -25.76 -6.51 -9.61
C ALA A 80 -24.38 -5.91 -9.32
N LEU A 81 -23.74 -6.32 -8.21
CA LEU A 81 -22.41 -5.88 -7.85
C LEU A 81 -21.35 -6.32 -8.86
N THR A 82 -21.41 -7.59 -9.30
CA THR A 82 -20.50 -8.12 -10.33
C THR A 82 -20.64 -7.36 -11.66
N SER A 83 -21.87 -7.07 -12.08
CA SER A 83 -22.13 -6.32 -13.30
C SER A 83 -21.58 -4.89 -13.22
N ARG A 84 -21.72 -4.24 -12.06
CA ARG A 84 -21.16 -2.91 -11.82
C ARG A 84 -19.63 -2.93 -11.85
N LEU A 85 -18.98 -3.93 -11.27
CA LEU A 85 -17.52 -4.07 -11.31
C LEU A 85 -17.04 -4.27 -12.75
N ARG A 86 -17.70 -5.13 -13.53
CA ARG A 86 -17.38 -5.35 -14.95
C ARG A 86 -17.49 -4.05 -15.75
N SER A 87 -18.48 -3.22 -15.50
CA SER A 87 -18.61 -1.93 -16.22
C SER A 87 -17.47 -0.95 -15.90
N ILE A 88 -16.90 -1.01 -14.69
CA ILE A 88 -15.72 -0.21 -14.30
C ILE A 88 -14.46 -0.74 -15.03
N GLU A 89 -14.30 -2.06 -15.12
CA GLU A 89 -13.16 -2.67 -15.80
C GLU A 89 -13.22 -2.58 -17.34
N GLN A 90 -14.42 -2.53 -17.91
CA GLN A 90 -14.65 -2.42 -19.36
C GLN A 90 -14.56 -0.98 -19.89
N ALA A 91 -14.07 -0.02 -19.10
CA ALA A 91 -13.69 1.29 -19.65
C ALA A 91 -12.73 1.05 -20.81
N ALA A 92 -13.19 1.38 -22.03
CA ALA A 92 -12.42 1.14 -23.24
C ALA A 92 -11.02 1.69 -23.09
N PRO A 93 -9.97 0.91 -23.41
CA PRO A 93 -8.62 1.43 -23.38
C PRO A 93 -8.57 2.65 -24.29
N SER A 94 -8.09 3.77 -23.77
CA SER A 94 -7.82 4.94 -24.60
C SER A 94 -6.82 4.51 -25.68
N ALA A 95 -7.08 4.87 -26.92
CA ALA A 95 -6.12 4.70 -28.02
C ALA A 95 -4.91 5.65 -27.85
N ASP A 96 -5.03 6.65 -26.97
CA ASP A 96 -3.99 7.64 -26.72
C ASP A 96 -2.93 7.07 -25.79
N VAL A 97 -1.68 7.11 -26.26
CA VAL A 97 -0.52 6.83 -25.43
C VAL A 97 -0.39 7.94 -24.38
N PRO A 98 -0.30 7.62 -23.07
CA PRO A 98 -0.11 8.63 -22.05
C PRO A 98 1.14 9.47 -22.34
N GLY A 99 0.95 10.77 -22.59
CA GLY A 99 2.03 11.71 -22.85
C GLY A 99 2.48 12.45 -21.59
N VAL A 100 3.26 13.53 -21.79
CA VAL A 100 3.79 14.40 -20.72
C VAL A 100 2.68 14.92 -19.79
N ALA A 101 1.51 15.23 -20.32
CA ALA A 101 0.36 15.69 -19.54
C ALA A 101 -0.06 14.68 -18.42
N ALA A 102 0.11 13.40 -18.66
CA ALA A 102 -0.16 12.38 -17.63
C ALA A 102 0.84 12.45 -16.48
N LEU A 103 2.12 12.71 -16.78
CA LEU A 103 3.17 12.89 -15.77
C LEU A 103 2.91 14.13 -14.92
N GLU A 104 2.60 15.26 -15.58
CA GLU A 104 2.28 16.51 -14.90
C GLU A 104 1.05 16.39 -14.00
N LYS A 105 -0.01 15.75 -14.50
CA LYS A 105 -1.22 15.45 -13.70
C LYS A 105 -0.89 14.58 -12.49
N THR A 106 0.01 13.62 -12.65
CA THR A 106 0.44 12.75 -11.55
C THR A 106 1.20 13.53 -10.48
N VAL A 107 2.10 14.45 -10.87
CA VAL A 107 2.79 15.34 -9.93
C VAL A 107 1.79 16.23 -9.18
N GLN A 108 0.76 16.76 -9.87
CA GLN A 108 -0.29 17.55 -9.22
C GLN A 108 -1.09 16.72 -8.19
N GLN A 109 -1.39 15.45 -8.49
CA GLN A 109 -2.05 14.56 -7.54
C GLN A 109 -1.19 14.30 -6.30
N PHE A 110 0.12 14.09 -6.47
CA PHE A 110 1.04 13.96 -5.32
C PHE A 110 1.12 15.27 -4.52
N ARG A 111 1.14 16.42 -5.17
CA ARG A 111 1.11 17.71 -4.48
C ARG A 111 -0.16 17.87 -3.62
N ALA A 112 -1.32 17.49 -4.15
CA ALA A 112 -2.59 17.57 -3.43
C ALA A 112 -2.67 16.59 -2.22
N ALA A 113 -1.99 15.44 -2.30
CA ALA A 113 -1.94 14.45 -1.24
C ALA A 113 -0.78 14.64 -0.25
N PHE A 114 0.16 15.55 -0.55
CA PHE A 114 1.37 15.75 0.26
C PHE A 114 1.06 16.36 1.61
N ASP A 115 1.65 15.80 2.67
CA ASP A 115 1.64 16.38 4.01
C ASP A 115 2.81 17.38 4.18
N PRO A 116 2.57 18.68 4.13
CA PRO A 116 3.64 19.67 4.20
C PRO A 116 4.24 19.78 5.60
N ARG A 117 3.60 19.27 6.65
CA ARG A 117 4.08 19.30 8.02
C ARG A 117 5.01 18.15 8.32
N ASN A 118 4.60 16.93 8.00
CA ASN A 118 5.31 15.71 8.39
C ASN A 118 6.03 15.03 7.22
N GLY A 119 5.77 15.45 5.98
CA GLY A 119 6.19 14.71 4.79
C GLY A 119 5.35 13.46 4.55
N GLY A 120 5.53 12.84 3.39
CA GLY A 120 4.73 11.70 2.95
C GLY A 120 3.40 12.12 2.31
N PHE A 121 2.61 11.14 1.91
CA PHE A 121 1.38 11.33 1.17
C PHE A 121 0.19 10.71 1.91
N GLY A 122 -0.89 11.46 2.05
CA GLY A 122 -2.09 11.05 2.77
C GLY A 122 -1.92 11.06 4.29
N ASP A 123 -2.89 10.42 4.95
CA ASP A 123 -2.96 10.32 6.41
C ASP A 123 -2.40 8.98 6.93
N ALA A 124 -2.62 8.70 8.23
CA ALA A 124 -2.27 7.44 8.85
C ALA A 124 -3.18 6.27 8.39
N PRO A 125 -2.61 5.07 8.22
CA PRO A 125 -1.19 4.72 8.31
C PRO A 125 -0.40 5.21 7.09
N LYS A 126 0.83 5.69 7.33
CA LYS A 126 1.73 6.18 6.27
C LYS A 126 2.73 5.13 5.83
N PHE A 127 2.74 4.85 4.53
CA PHE A 127 3.72 3.98 3.87
C PHE A 127 4.85 4.80 3.24
N PRO A 128 6.09 4.25 3.16
CA PRO A 128 7.23 4.92 2.53
C PRO A 128 7.03 5.24 1.05
N ARG A 129 6.33 4.38 0.31
CA ARG A 129 6.02 4.50 -1.13
C ARG A 129 7.24 4.85 -2.00
N PRO A 130 8.34 4.08 -1.93
CA PRO A 130 9.61 4.47 -2.54
C PRO A 130 9.53 4.62 -4.07
N SER A 131 8.70 3.85 -4.76
CA SER A 131 8.47 3.99 -6.22
C SER A 131 7.89 5.36 -6.60
N GLU A 132 7.02 5.91 -5.75
CA GLU A 132 6.45 7.24 -5.95
C GLU A 132 7.50 8.33 -5.71
N LEU A 133 8.36 8.15 -4.71
CA LEU A 133 9.48 9.06 -4.44
C LEU A 133 10.48 9.08 -5.62
N LEU A 134 10.82 7.90 -6.16
CA LEU A 134 11.68 7.79 -7.34
C LEU A 134 11.06 8.43 -8.57
N PHE A 135 9.75 8.27 -8.78
CA PHE A 135 9.04 8.97 -9.85
C PHE A 135 9.18 10.49 -9.73
N LEU A 136 8.95 11.04 -8.55
CA LEU A 136 9.04 12.50 -8.31
C LEU A 136 10.46 13.05 -8.50
N LEU A 137 11.50 12.31 -8.10
CA LEU A 137 12.90 12.71 -8.35
C LEU A 137 13.22 12.73 -9.85
N ARG A 138 12.71 11.76 -10.60
CA ARG A 138 12.90 11.69 -12.05
C ARG A 138 12.12 12.77 -12.78
N GLU A 139 10.92 13.11 -12.31
CA GLU A 139 10.16 14.25 -12.83
C GLU A 139 10.84 15.58 -12.52
N HIS A 140 11.47 15.73 -11.36
CA HIS A 140 12.33 16.87 -11.07
C HIS A 140 13.49 16.98 -12.09
N ALA A 141 14.19 15.87 -12.34
CA ALA A 141 15.30 15.86 -13.29
C ALA A 141 14.83 16.12 -14.75
N ARG A 142 13.66 15.61 -15.13
CA ARG A 142 13.09 15.77 -16.49
C ARG A 142 12.57 17.17 -16.77
N ALA A 143 11.80 17.73 -15.82
CA ALA A 143 11.00 18.94 -16.02
C ALA A 143 11.50 20.16 -15.22
N GLY A 144 12.53 19.98 -14.38
CA GLY A 144 13.03 21.04 -13.49
C GLY A 144 12.03 21.42 -12.40
N ALA A 145 11.12 20.52 -11.99
CA ALA A 145 10.08 20.80 -11.01
C ALA A 145 10.64 20.77 -9.56
N PRO A 146 10.96 21.92 -8.94
CA PRO A 146 11.64 21.95 -7.64
C PRO A 146 10.77 21.45 -6.50
N GLU A 147 9.46 21.61 -6.62
CA GLU A 147 8.52 21.11 -5.63
C GLU A 147 8.48 19.58 -5.56
N ALA A 148 8.69 18.87 -6.68
CA ALA A 148 8.74 17.41 -6.69
C ALA A 148 9.92 16.91 -5.85
N ALA A 149 11.09 17.49 -6.03
CA ALA A 149 12.25 17.19 -5.20
C ALA A 149 12.02 17.56 -3.72
N ALA A 150 11.44 18.73 -3.46
CA ALA A 150 11.18 19.18 -2.09
C ALA A 150 10.26 18.23 -1.31
N MET A 151 9.20 17.72 -1.95
CA MET A 151 8.31 16.72 -1.35
C MET A 151 9.08 15.44 -0.96
N VAL A 152 9.95 14.96 -1.85
CA VAL A 152 10.75 13.75 -1.59
C VAL A 152 11.75 13.97 -0.48
N LEU A 153 12.56 15.03 -0.58
CA LEU A 153 13.61 15.34 0.40
C LEU A 153 13.03 15.49 1.80
N ARG A 154 11.90 16.19 1.92
CA ARG A 154 11.20 16.31 3.21
C ARG A 154 10.71 14.96 3.72
N THR A 155 10.10 14.13 2.87
CA THR A 155 9.58 12.82 3.25
C THR A 155 10.69 11.88 3.73
N LEU A 156 11.76 11.75 2.95
CA LEU A 156 12.91 10.90 3.30
C LEU A 156 13.58 11.37 4.60
N ARG A 157 13.72 12.68 4.79
CA ARG A 157 14.29 13.24 6.01
C ARG A 157 13.41 12.96 7.23
N ALA A 158 12.08 13.12 7.09
CA ALA A 158 11.14 12.87 8.18
C ALA A 158 11.13 11.39 8.59
N MET A 159 11.13 10.47 7.62
CA MET A 159 11.25 9.03 7.90
C MET A 159 12.58 8.67 8.57
N ALA A 160 13.69 9.25 8.10
CA ALA A 160 15.03 8.95 8.60
C ALA A 160 15.29 9.48 10.02
N LEU A 161 14.63 10.56 10.42
CA LEU A 161 14.73 11.14 11.75
C LEU A 161 13.64 10.63 12.71
N GLY A 162 12.57 10.04 12.15
CA GLY A 162 11.46 9.47 12.92
C GLY A 162 11.68 8.02 13.35
N GLY A 163 10.65 7.43 13.94
CA GLY A 163 10.63 6.03 14.36
C GLY A 163 10.55 5.03 13.20
N MET A 164 10.29 5.48 11.96
CA MET A 164 10.34 4.61 10.79
C MET A 164 11.72 4.01 10.56
N ARG A 165 12.77 4.74 10.91
CA ARG A 165 14.13 4.21 10.90
C ARG A 165 14.43 3.48 12.19
N ASP A 166 14.97 2.28 12.08
CA ASP A 166 15.57 1.60 13.21
C ASP A 166 16.97 2.22 13.47
N HIS A 167 17.06 3.07 14.49
CA HIS A 167 18.29 3.79 14.82
C HIS A 167 19.38 2.91 15.41
N THR A 168 19.03 1.73 15.93
CA THR A 168 19.95 0.76 16.54
C THR A 168 20.39 -0.30 15.55
N GLY A 169 19.41 -1.01 15.00
CA GLY A 169 19.63 -2.10 14.07
C GLY A 169 19.75 -1.65 12.60
N GLY A 170 19.37 -0.41 12.26
CA GLY A 170 19.34 0.19 10.94
C GLY A 170 18.18 -0.27 10.05
N GLY A 171 18.09 0.28 8.82
CA GLY A 171 16.98 0.05 7.91
C GLY A 171 15.70 0.73 8.33
N PHE A 172 14.62 0.46 7.60
CA PHE A 172 13.33 1.08 7.78
C PHE A 172 12.25 0.04 8.06
N HIS A 173 11.32 0.38 8.93
CA HIS A 173 10.11 -0.38 9.15
C HIS A 173 9.14 -0.23 7.97
N ARG A 174 8.14 -1.12 7.88
CA ARG A 174 7.25 -1.23 6.73
C ARG A 174 6.38 0.01 6.54
N TYR A 175 5.76 0.50 7.63
CA TYR A 175 4.92 1.70 7.61
C TYR A 175 4.82 2.31 9.01
N SER A 176 4.39 3.58 9.07
CA SER A 176 4.04 4.26 10.31
C SER A 176 2.54 4.11 10.59
N VAL A 177 2.23 3.77 11.83
CA VAL A 177 0.83 3.68 12.31
C VAL A 177 0.22 5.09 12.46
N ASP A 178 1.07 6.09 12.71
CA ASP A 178 0.68 7.49 12.82
C ASP A 178 1.10 8.33 11.61
N GLY A 179 0.54 9.54 11.50
CA GLY A 179 0.81 10.46 10.41
C GLY A 179 2.15 11.21 10.51
N SER A 180 2.91 11.08 11.61
CA SER A 180 4.13 11.84 11.89
C SER A 180 5.42 11.00 11.92
N TRP A 181 5.36 9.76 11.44
CA TRP A 181 6.48 8.83 11.33
C TRP A 181 7.11 8.41 12.67
N ARG A 182 6.35 8.43 13.78
CA ARG A 182 6.87 8.15 15.12
C ARG A 182 6.70 6.72 15.55
N VAL A 183 5.52 6.13 15.31
CA VAL A 183 5.17 4.79 15.76
C VAL A 183 5.20 3.84 14.57
N PRO A 184 6.25 3.01 14.41
CA PRO A 184 6.36 2.11 13.28
C PRO A 184 5.58 0.82 13.52
N HIS A 185 5.13 0.19 12.45
CA HIS A 185 4.83 -1.23 12.45
C HIS A 185 6.14 -2.01 12.33
N PHE A 186 6.49 -2.77 13.37
CA PHE A 186 7.80 -3.42 13.54
C PHE A 186 8.03 -4.62 12.59
N GLU A 187 7.99 -4.36 11.31
CA GLU A 187 8.29 -5.31 10.24
C GLU A 187 9.23 -4.64 9.24
N LYS A 188 10.20 -5.36 8.70
CA LYS A 188 11.13 -4.86 7.67
C LYS A 188 11.06 -5.75 6.45
N MET A 189 10.64 -5.18 5.33
CA MET A 189 10.52 -5.90 4.06
C MET A 189 11.76 -5.62 3.21
N LEU A 190 12.34 -6.67 2.62
CA LEU A 190 13.54 -6.53 1.81
C LEU A 190 13.32 -5.61 0.60
N TYR A 191 12.16 -5.69 -0.04
CA TYR A 191 11.82 -4.84 -1.17
C TYR A 191 11.70 -3.36 -0.80
N ASP A 192 11.21 -3.03 0.41
CA ASP A 192 11.17 -1.65 0.92
C ASP A 192 12.60 -1.13 1.14
N GLN A 193 13.47 -1.95 1.76
CA GLN A 193 14.87 -1.58 1.97
C GLN A 193 15.56 -1.30 0.64
N ALA A 194 15.43 -2.20 -0.33
CA ALA A 194 16.09 -2.07 -1.64
C ALA A 194 15.66 -0.80 -2.38
N GLN A 195 14.36 -0.50 -2.40
CA GLN A 195 13.87 0.68 -3.09
C GLN A 195 14.15 1.99 -2.32
N LEU A 196 14.14 1.96 -0.98
CA LEU A 196 14.51 3.12 -0.18
C LEU A 196 15.99 3.47 -0.34
N VAL A 197 16.88 2.48 -0.44
CA VAL A 197 18.30 2.72 -0.76
C VAL A 197 18.41 3.52 -2.06
N LEU A 198 17.72 3.12 -3.12
CA LEU A 198 17.72 3.87 -4.39
C LEU A 198 17.18 5.29 -4.21
N ALA A 199 16.08 5.46 -3.48
CA ALA A 199 15.49 6.77 -3.23
C ALA A 199 16.43 7.68 -2.44
N PHE A 200 17.15 7.18 -1.43
CA PHE A 200 18.15 7.95 -0.68
C PHE A 200 19.36 8.31 -1.53
N VAL A 201 19.84 7.40 -2.39
CA VAL A 201 20.94 7.68 -3.33
C VAL A 201 20.55 8.77 -4.34
N GLU A 202 19.40 8.65 -4.98
CA GLU A 202 18.91 9.66 -5.93
C GLU A 202 18.66 11.01 -5.20
N ALA A 203 18.13 10.99 -3.98
CA ALA A 203 17.95 12.22 -3.18
C ALA A 203 19.28 12.90 -2.83
N ALA A 204 20.32 12.11 -2.53
CA ALA A 204 21.67 12.65 -2.29
C ALA A 204 22.24 13.32 -3.57
N GLN A 205 22.05 12.70 -4.73
CA GLN A 205 22.50 13.25 -6.02
C GLN A 205 21.79 14.56 -6.37
N VAL A 206 20.48 14.63 -6.13
CA VAL A 206 19.68 15.83 -6.44
C VAL A 206 19.97 16.98 -5.47
N SER A 207 20.14 16.67 -4.17
CA SER A 207 20.28 17.70 -3.13
C SER A 207 21.73 18.11 -2.84
N GLY A 208 22.69 17.23 -3.10
CA GLY A 208 24.06 17.38 -2.62
C GLY A 208 24.22 17.28 -1.09
N ASP A 209 23.16 16.95 -0.35
CA ASP A 209 23.17 16.88 1.11
C ASP A 209 23.72 15.53 1.59
N PRO A 210 24.86 15.53 2.35
CA PRO A 210 25.49 14.32 2.86
C PRO A 210 24.61 13.52 3.83
N PHE A 211 23.57 14.13 4.37
CA PHE A 211 22.61 13.46 5.24
C PHE A 211 22.02 12.19 4.57
N TYR A 212 21.61 12.30 3.31
CA TYR A 212 21.00 11.17 2.60
C TYR A 212 22.00 10.04 2.32
N VAL A 213 23.26 10.38 2.05
CA VAL A 213 24.36 9.41 1.90
C VAL A 213 24.61 8.65 3.21
N GLU A 214 24.60 9.35 4.33
CA GLU A 214 24.86 8.71 5.64
C GLU A 214 23.73 7.76 6.03
N VAL A 215 22.48 8.12 5.77
CA VAL A 215 21.32 7.25 6.03
C VAL A 215 21.39 5.99 5.18
N ASP A 216 21.70 6.12 3.89
CA ASP A 216 21.87 5.00 2.97
C ASP A 216 22.96 4.04 3.43
N ARG A 217 24.16 4.54 3.70
CA ARG A 217 25.29 3.72 4.15
C ARG A 217 24.98 2.89 5.40
N LYS A 218 24.21 3.43 6.34
CA LYS A 218 23.78 2.71 7.54
C LYS A 218 22.72 1.66 7.25
N SER A 219 21.84 1.92 6.29
CA SER A 219 20.80 0.98 5.87
C SER A 219 21.37 -0.18 5.05
N THR A 220 22.33 0.08 4.17
CA THR A 220 23.00 -0.92 3.34
C THR A 220 23.86 -1.90 4.15
N ARG A 221 24.47 -1.45 5.25
CA ARG A 221 25.24 -2.33 6.15
C ARG A 221 24.42 -3.48 6.74
N LEU A 222 23.15 -3.29 6.96
CA LEU A 222 22.23 -4.32 7.44
C LEU A 222 22.03 -5.45 6.45
N ASN A 223 21.88 -5.13 5.17
CA ASN A 223 21.74 -6.14 4.12
C ASN A 223 22.99 -7.00 3.95
N SER A 224 24.16 -6.49 4.31
CA SER A 224 25.44 -7.21 4.19
C SER A 224 25.82 -7.98 5.46
N SER A 225 25.23 -7.66 6.61
CA SER A 225 25.59 -8.25 7.91
C SER A 225 24.62 -9.33 8.42
N HIS A 226 23.55 -9.65 7.68
CA HIS A 226 22.76 -10.83 7.97
C HIS A 226 23.49 -12.10 7.51
N PRO A 227 24.12 -12.87 8.42
CA PRO A 227 24.63 -14.17 8.04
C PRO A 227 23.44 -15.10 7.81
N ARG A 228 23.23 -15.49 6.55
CA ARG A 228 22.56 -16.71 6.12
C ARG A 228 21.48 -17.29 7.05
N LEU A 229 20.31 -16.68 7.10
CA LEU A 229 19.09 -17.32 7.59
C LEU A 229 18.23 -17.89 6.44
N SER A 230 18.84 -18.36 5.37
CA SER A 230 18.13 -19.08 4.30
C SER A 230 18.61 -20.52 4.21
N ARG A 231 18.34 -21.29 5.25
CA ARG A 231 18.22 -22.75 5.17
C ARG A 231 17.15 -23.17 6.15
N MET A 232 15.89 -23.00 5.78
CA MET A 232 14.88 -23.93 6.28
C MET A 232 15.07 -25.23 5.52
N PRO A 233 15.26 -26.38 6.21
CA PRO A 233 15.23 -27.66 5.55
C PRO A 233 13.82 -27.85 5.01
N SER A 234 13.68 -28.18 3.74
CA SER A 234 12.47 -28.73 3.18
C SER A 234 12.21 -30.04 3.94
N SER A 235 11.21 -30.02 4.81
CA SER A 235 10.67 -31.25 5.37
C SER A 235 9.99 -32.02 4.25
N ALA A 236 10.49 -33.25 4.07
CA ALA A 236 9.88 -34.30 3.26
C ALA A 236 8.44 -34.61 3.69
#